data_c7eed4fd0f3d5a0e79f129f80f664b29
#
_entry.id   c7eed4fd0f3d5a0e79f129f80f664b29
#
_cell.length_a   1.000
_cell.length_b   1.000
_cell.length_c   1.000
_cell.angle_alpha   90.00
_cell.angle_beta   90.00
_cell.angle_gamma   90.00
#
_symmetry.space_group_name_H-M   'P 1'
#
loop_
_entity.id
_entity.type
_entity.pdbx_description
1 polymer ?
#
loop_
_entity_poly.entity_id
_entity_poly.type
_entity_poly.pdbx_seq_one_letter_code
_entity_poly.pdbx_strand_id
1 'polypeptide(L)'
;MQKLGDFKLPQFFNYPPYFTLQPVRDTREKQIQLWKELILDYCKSQKVFLIGVEDDFPLFSNSSIDRTLSHEARETFLSAIVGEGRAEWLDKGHRKCLILWHRIQDWADIILKFVRENGLEDSVMTVEEIRSGSESLGTELEGIDRTILMRALKLLENKGKLALFKGTSADDEGVKFSV
;
A
#
# COMPACT_ATOMS: atom_id res chain seq x y z
N MET A 1 -26.13 3.33 -2.71
CA MET A 1 -24.81 3.40 -2.10
C MET A 1 -23.85 4.12 -3.06
N GLN A 2 -23.13 5.12 -2.56
CA GLN A 2 -22.22 5.86 -3.39
C GLN A 2 -20.99 5.02 -3.74
N LYS A 3 -20.54 5.13 -4.99
CA LYS A 3 -19.37 4.39 -5.48
C LYS A 3 -18.37 5.35 -6.14
N LEU A 4 -17.11 5.00 -6.07
CA LEU A 4 -16.03 5.63 -6.80
C LEU A 4 -15.50 4.58 -7.79
N GLY A 5 -15.95 4.66 -9.04
CA GLY A 5 -15.77 3.56 -9.97
C GLY A 5 -16.54 2.33 -9.48
N ASP A 6 -15.85 1.21 -9.30
CA ASP A 6 -16.41 -0.02 -8.72
C ASP A 6 -16.21 -0.14 -7.21
N PHE A 7 -15.51 0.83 -6.60
CA PHE A 7 -15.25 0.84 -5.16
C PHE A 7 -16.44 1.45 -4.40
N LYS A 8 -16.96 0.72 -3.41
CA LYS A 8 -18.10 1.18 -2.59
C LYS A 8 -17.61 2.09 -1.47
N LEU A 9 -18.20 3.28 -1.38
CA LEU A 9 -17.86 4.25 -0.35
C LEU A 9 -18.73 4.04 0.90
N PRO A 10 -18.16 4.16 2.10
CA PRO A 10 -18.92 4.04 3.34
C PRO A 10 -19.82 5.25 3.55
N GLN A 11 -20.84 5.11 4.41
CA GLN A 11 -21.80 6.19 4.66
C GLN A 11 -21.16 7.44 5.23
N PHE A 12 -20.10 7.30 6.05
CA PHE A 12 -19.46 8.47 6.66
C PHE A 12 -18.83 9.40 5.63
N PHE A 13 -18.54 8.89 4.42
CA PHE A 13 -17.98 9.71 3.35
C PHE A 13 -18.94 10.82 2.90
N ASN A 14 -20.23 10.67 3.18
CA ASN A 14 -21.25 11.68 2.91
C ASN A 14 -21.63 12.50 4.14
N TYR A 15 -20.92 12.35 5.24
CA TYR A 15 -21.17 13.06 6.48
C TYR A 15 -20.19 14.23 6.59
N PRO A 16 -20.66 15.49 6.37
CA PRO A 16 -19.76 16.65 6.30
C PRO A 16 -18.79 16.82 7.46
N PRO A 17 -19.19 16.60 8.74
CA PRO A 17 -18.25 16.75 9.86
C PRO A 17 -17.01 15.87 9.77
N TYR A 18 -17.08 14.73 9.06
CA TYR A 18 -15.91 13.84 8.93
C TYR A 18 -14.87 14.37 7.96
N PHE A 19 -15.17 15.43 7.22
CA PHE A 19 -14.20 16.11 6.37
C PHE A 19 -13.45 17.24 7.10
N THR A 20 -13.79 17.50 8.36
CA THR A 20 -13.07 18.44 9.22
C THR A 20 -12.47 17.68 10.38
N LEU A 21 -11.16 17.85 10.58
CA LEU A 21 -10.47 17.18 11.66
C LEU A 21 -11.10 17.55 13.01
N GLN A 22 -11.61 16.57 13.74
CA GLN A 22 -12.40 16.81 14.94
C GLN A 22 -11.51 17.19 16.13
N PRO A 23 -11.88 18.22 16.89
CA PRO A 23 -11.04 18.67 18.04
C PRO A 23 -11.16 17.78 19.26
N VAL A 24 -12.31 17.12 19.46
CA VAL A 24 -12.52 16.25 20.63
C VAL A 24 -11.77 14.95 20.43
N ARG A 25 -10.93 14.57 21.39
CA ARG A 25 -10.02 13.45 21.28
C ARG A 25 -10.70 12.14 20.86
N ASP A 26 -11.77 11.74 21.57
CA ASP A 26 -12.42 10.46 21.28
C ASP A 26 -13.05 10.43 19.89
N THR A 27 -13.68 11.52 19.50
CA THR A 27 -14.28 11.65 18.16
C THR A 27 -13.19 11.66 17.10
N ARG A 28 -12.10 12.35 17.36
CA ARG A 28 -10.96 12.43 16.44
C ARG A 28 -10.32 11.06 16.22
N GLU A 29 -10.12 10.28 17.27
CA GLU A 29 -9.54 8.95 17.18
C GLU A 29 -10.43 8.03 16.34
N LYS A 30 -11.75 8.10 16.54
CA LYS A 30 -12.71 7.34 15.73
C LYS A 30 -12.67 7.78 14.27
N GLN A 31 -12.63 9.08 14.02
CA GLN A 31 -12.52 9.63 12.67
C GLN A 31 -11.23 9.14 11.98
N ILE A 32 -10.10 9.22 12.67
CA ILE A 32 -8.82 8.76 12.13
C ILE A 32 -8.89 7.27 11.78
N GLN A 33 -9.47 6.46 12.65
CA GLN A 33 -9.60 5.02 12.40
C GLN A 33 -10.42 4.73 11.14
N LEU A 34 -11.55 5.43 10.99
CA LEU A 34 -12.41 5.25 9.81
C LEU A 34 -11.73 5.68 8.51
N TRP A 35 -11.06 6.83 8.52
CA TRP A 35 -10.35 7.32 7.35
C TRP A 35 -9.17 6.44 6.98
N LYS A 36 -8.43 5.97 7.96
CA LYS A 36 -7.31 5.06 7.76
C LYS A 36 -7.76 3.78 7.04
N GLU A 37 -8.83 3.16 7.53
CA GLU A 37 -9.37 1.96 6.91
C GLU A 37 -9.88 2.23 5.49
N LEU A 38 -10.57 3.35 5.29
CA LEU A 38 -11.06 3.72 3.96
C LEU A 38 -9.93 3.91 2.97
N ILE A 39 -8.88 4.63 3.34
CA ILE A 39 -7.73 4.88 2.46
C ILE A 39 -7.04 3.56 2.11
N LEU A 40 -6.81 2.70 3.09
CA LEU A 40 -6.16 1.41 2.85
C LEU A 40 -7.00 0.51 1.95
N ASP A 41 -8.29 0.42 2.19
CA ASP A 41 -9.19 -0.40 1.39
C ASP A 41 -9.25 0.09 -0.06
N TYR A 42 -9.35 1.40 -0.24
CA TYR A 42 -9.35 2.00 -1.57
C TYR A 42 -8.04 1.72 -2.31
N CYS A 43 -6.91 1.99 -1.66
CA CYS A 43 -5.60 1.78 -2.28
C CYS A 43 -5.38 0.32 -2.66
N LYS A 44 -5.78 -0.61 -1.81
CA LYS A 44 -5.67 -2.03 -2.12
C LYS A 44 -6.59 -2.42 -3.28
N SER A 45 -7.82 -1.94 -3.29
CA SER A 45 -8.79 -2.21 -4.35
C SER A 45 -8.34 -1.66 -5.70
N GLN A 46 -7.79 -0.46 -5.72
CA GLN A 46 -7.41 0.25 -6.96
C GLN A 46 -5.92 0.14 -7.28
N LYS A 47 -5.16 -0.61 -6.51
CA LYS A 47 -3.71 -0.78 -6.66
C LYS A 47 -2.96 0.54 -6.66
N VAL A 48 -3.27 1.40 -5.69
CA VAL A 48 -2.59 2.67 -5.47
C VAL A 48 -1.52 2.47 -4.41
N PHE A 49 -0.28 2.82 -4.73
CA PHE A 49 0.86 2.69 -3.81
C PHE A 49 1.46 4.04 -3.42
N LEU A 50 1.08 5.11 -4.08
CA LEU A 50 1.66 6.43 -3.83
C LEU A 50 0.56 7.47 -3.73
N ILE A 51 0.58 8.27 -2.66
CA ILE A 51 -0.34 9.39 -2.47
C ILE A 51 0.47 10.64 -2.19
N GLY A 52 0.27 11.70 -3.00
CA GLY A 52 0.78 13.02 -2.68
C GLY A 52 -0.25 13.76 -1.85
N VAL A 53 0.20 14.44 -0.79
CA VAL A 53 -0.71 15.17 0.12
C VAL A 53 -1.46 16.27 -0.63
N GLU A 54 -0.80 16.91 -1.59
CA GLU A 54 -1.40 17.97 -2.40
C GLU A 54 -1.97 17.48 -3.74
N ASP A 55 -1.91 16.17 -4.00
CA ASP A 55 -2.40 15.60 -5.24
C ASP A 55 -3.93 15.43 -5.22
N ASP A 56 -4.50 15.25 -6.41
CA ASP A 56 -5.92 14.97 -6.60
C ASP A 56 -6.28 13.52 -6.29
N PHE A 57 -6.04 13.11 -5.06
CA PHE A 57 -6.43 11.76 -4.63
C PHE A 57 -7.96 11.73 -4.46
N PRO A 58 -8.66 10.76 -5.08
CA PRO A 58 -10.13 10.79 -5.12
C PRO A 58 -10.85 10.86 -3.79
N LEU A 59 -10.25 10.31 -2.71
CA LEU A 59 -10.89 10.33 -1.40
C LEU A 59 -10.72 11.66 -0.65
N PHE A 60 -9.88 12.57 -1.16
CA PHE A 60 -9.60 13.82 -0.46
C PHE A 60 -10.70 14.86 -0.63
N SER A 61 -11.65 14.63 -1.52
CA SER A 61 -12.77 15.54 -1.70
C SER A 61 -14.04 14.77 -2.06
N ASN A 62 -15.19 15.37 -1.74
CA ASN A 62 -16.49 14.82 -2.08
C ASN A 62 -17.38 15.96 -2.57
N SER A 63 -17.55 16.04 -3.90
CA SER A 63 -18.32 17.11 -4.53
C SER A 63 -19.82 17.04 -4.19
N SER A 64 -20.34 15.84 -3.87
CA SER A 64 -21.75 15.66 -3.52
C SER A 64 -22.14 16.44 -2.27
N ILE A 65 -21.21 16.67 -1.36
CA ILE A 65 -21.45 17.43 -0.13
C ILE A 65 -20.58 18.69 -0.05
N ASP A 66 -19.87 19.00 -1.13
CA ASP A 66 -18.99 20.17 -1.26
C ASP A 66 -17.98 20.26 -0.11
N ARG A 67 -17.22 19.18 0.07
CA ARG A 67 -16.19 19.10 1.12
C ARG A 67 -14.88 18.61 0.56
N THR A 68 -13.80 19.15 1.12
CA THR A 68 -12.42 18.75 0.79
C THR A 68 -11.63 18.69 2.10
N LEU A 69 -10.83 17.64 2.25
CA LEU A 69 -9.95 17.52 3.40
C LEU A 69 -8.87 18.60 3.37
N SER A 70 -8.62 19.22 4.52
CA SER A 70 -7.49 20.15 4.66
C SER A 70 -6.17 19.41 4.55
N HIS A 71 -5.08 20.12 4.30
CA HIS A 71 -3.73 19.57 4.32
C HIS A 71 -3.45 18.85 5.66
N GLU A 72 -3.79 19.49 6.76
CA GLU A 72 -3.60 18.93 8.10
C GLU A 72 -4.34 17.60 8.27
N ALA A 73 -5.60 17.53 7.81
CA ALA A 73 -6.38 16.30 7.91
C ALA A 73 -5.76 15.17 7.08
N ARG A 74 -5.36 15.46 5.85
CA ARG A 74 -4.70 14.49 4.97
C ARG A 74 -3.43 13.93 5.61
N GLU A 75 -2.57 14.81 6.11
CA GLU A 75 -1.33 14.43 6.77
C GLU A 75 -1.61 13.60 8.03
N THR A 76 -2.61 13.98 8.81
CA THR A 76 -2.98 13.26 10.03
C THR A 76 -3.41 11.83 9.72
N PHE A 77 -4.27 11.64 8.72
CA PHE A 77 -4.76 10.31 8.36
C PHE A 77 -3.65 9.43 7.78
N LEU A 78 -2.81 10.00 6.90
CA LEU A 78 -1.69 9.26 6.34
C LEU A 78 -0.65 8.92 7.40
N SER A 79 -0.36 9.84 8.32
CA SER A 79 0.57 9.59 9.42
C SER A 79 0.07 8.48 10.36
N ALA A 80 -1.24 8.33 10.51
CA ALA A 80 -1.81 7.23 11.29
C ALA A 80 -1.52 5.88 10.64
N ILE A 81 -1.58 5.82 9.30
CA ILE A 81 -1.23 4.60 8.57
C ILE A 81 0.26 4.31 8.69
N VAL A 82 1.09 5.35 8.62
CA VAL A 82 2.55 5.23 8.83
C VAL A 82 2.85 4.68 10.22
N GLY A 83 2.13 5.16 11.23
CA GLY A 83 2.30 4.69 12.62
C GLY A 83 2.02 3.20 12.79
N GLU A 84 1.22 2.61 11.93
CA GLU A 84 0.95 1.17 11.94
C GLU A 84 1.98 0.35 11.15
N GLY A 85 2.93 1.00 10.48
CA GLY A 85 3.88 0.32 9.61
C GLY A 85 3.30 -0.09 8.25
N ARG A 86 2.14 0.45 7.86
CA ARG A 86 1.46 0.12 6.61
C ARG A 86 1.59 1.21 5.55
N ALA A 87 2.35 2.24 5.85
CA ALA A 87 2.73 3.30 4.91
C ALA A 87 4.04 3.92 5.37
N GLU A 88 4.64 4.72 4.52
CA GLU A 88 5.90 5.37 4.82
C GLU A 88 5.98 6.71 4.11
N TRP A 89 6.40 7.75 4.85
CA TRP A 89 6.68 9.04 4.24
C TRP A 89 7.99 8.93 3.44
N LEU A 90 7.97 9.37 2.19
CA LEU A 90 9.14 9.32 1.31
C LEU A 90 10.06 10.52 1.49
N ASP A 91 9.59 11.57 2.15
CA ASP A 91 10.37 12.78 2.36
C ASP A 91 10.08 13.38 3.75
N LYS A 92 11.01 14.17 4.25
CA LYS A 92 10.87 14.80 5.57
C LYS A 92 9.74 15.83 5.62
N GLY A 93 9.38 16.41 4.49
CA GLY A 93 8.29 17.37 4.39
C GLY A 93 6.90 16.77 4.34
N HIS A 94 6.77 15.44 4.41
CA HIS A 94 5.50 14.73 4.34
C HIS A 94 4.68 15.10 3.09
N ARG A 95 5.34 15.17 1.93
CA ARG A 95 4.67 15.49 0.67
C ARG A 95 4.18 14.26 -0.07
N LYS A 96 4.93 13.17 0.00
CA LYS A 96 4.58 11.91 -0.68
C LYS A 96 4.59 10.78 0.32
N CYS A 97 3.56 9.94 0.25
CA CYS A 97 3.40 8.79 1.13
C CYS A 97 3.33 7.52 0.30
N LEU A 98 4.20 6.57 0.62
CA LEU A 98 4.16 5.24 0.01
C LEU A 98 3.21 4.38 0.82
N ILE A 99 2.15 3.89 0.20
CA ILE A 99 1.14 3.05 0.85
C ILE A 99 1.52 1.60 0.63
N LEU A 100 1.86 0.90 1.71
CA LEU A 100 2.33 -0.49 1.64
C LEU A 100 1.18 -1.50 1.62
N TRP A 101 -0.03 -1.14 2.01
CA TRP A 101 -1.23 -1.96 2.25
C TRP A 101 -1.02 -2.91 3.43
N HIS A 102 -0.01 -3.76 3.36
CA HIS A 102 0.44 -4.67 4.41
C HIS A 102 1.75 -4.15 5.00
N ARG A 103 2.15 -4.68 6.15
CA ARG A 103 3.50 -4.45 6.65
C ARG A 103 4.50 -5.24 5.79
N ILE A 104 5.75 -4.81 5.77
CA ILE A 104 6.78 -5.50 4.97
C ILE A 104 6.90 -6.97 5.35
N GLN A 105 6.79 -7.31 6.65
CA GLN A 105 6.80 -8.71 7.08
C GLN A 105 5.63 -9.50 6.47
N ASP A 106 4.47 -8.91 6.37
CA ASP A 106 3.29 -9.55 5.78
C ASP A 106 3.49 -9.78 4.28
N TRP A 107 4.10 -8.81 3.59
CA TRP A 107 4.46 -8.98 2.18
C TRP A 107 5.47 -10.11 2.00
N ALA A 108 6.45 -10.23 2.90
CA ALA A 108 7.42 -11.33 2.88
C ALA A 108 6.71 -12.68 3.02
N ASP A 109 5.75 -12.78 3.91
CA ASP A 109 4.96 -14.00 4.10
C ASP A 109 4.13 -14.34 2.86
N ILE A 110 3.55 -13.33 2.20
CA ILE A 110 2.80 -13.49 0.95
C ILE A 110 3.72 -14.05 -0.15
N ILE A 111 4.95 -13.54 -0.24
CA ILE A 111 5.93 -14.02 -1.23
C ILE A 111 6.27 -15.48 -0.97
N LEU A 112 6.55 -15.87 0.27
CA LEU A 112 6.86 -17.26 0.60
C LEU A 112 5.70 -18.19 0.29
N LYS A 113 4.47 -17.76 0.57
CA LYS A 113 3.28 -18.54 0.24
C LYS A 113 3.16 -18.72 -1.27
N PHE A 114 3.37 -17.65 -2.03
CA PHE A 114 3.37 -17.67 -3.50
C PHE A 114 4.41 -18.68 -4.03
N VAL A 115 5.63 -18.66 -3.49
CA VAL A 115 6.69 -19.58 -3.88
C VAL A 115 6.28 -21.03 -3.65
N ARG A 116 5.72 -21.33 -2.48
CA ARG A 116 5.29 -22.68 -2.13
C ARG A 116 4.12 -23.16 -2.98
N GLU A 117 3.14 -22.31 -3.21
CA GLU A 117 1.95 -22.66 -3.99
C GLU A 117 2.25 -22.92 -5.46
N ASN A 118 3.31 -22.32 -5.98
CA ASN A 118 3.70 -22.46 -7.38
C ASN A 118 4.92 -23.40 -7.58
N GLY A 119 5.37 -24.05 -6.53
CA GLY A 119 6.49 -24.97 -6.62
C GLY A 119 7.80 -24.32 -7.04
N LEU A 120 8.02 -23.09 -6.60
CA LEU A 120 9.16 -22.28 -7.01
C LEU A 120 10.34 -22.33 -6.02
N GLU A 121 10.28 -23.21 -5.03
CA GLU A 121 11.41 -23.46 -4.13
C GLU A 121 12.61 -23.89 -4.99
N ASP A 122 13.77 -23.38 -4.67
CA ASP A 122 15.00 -23.64 -5.41
C ASP A 122 15.01 -23.12 -6.86
N SER A 123 14.01 -22.36 -7.27
CA SER A 123 13.99 -21.79 -8.61
C SER A 123 14.66 -20.41 -8.65
N VAL A 124 14.98 -19.98 -9.86
CA VAL A 124 15.51 -18.64 -10.13
C VAL A 124 14.47 -17.87 -10.94
N MET A 125 14.16 -16.67 -10.49
CA MET A 125 13.23 -15.77 -11.17
C MET A 125 13.82 -14.37 -11.25
N THR A 126 13.34 -13.57 -12.21
CA THR A 126 13.63 -12.15 -12.17
C THR A 126 12.65 -11.47 -11.21
N VAL A 127 13.03 -10.32 -10.68
CA VAL A 127 12.15 -9.52 -9.84
C VAL A 127 10.87 -9.14 -10.62
N GLU A 128 11.02 -8.81 -11.91
CA GLU A 128 9.88 -8.46 -12.75
C GLU A 128 8.91 -9.63 -12.97
N GLU A 129 9.40 -10.87 -13.03
CA GLU A 129 8.53 -12.04 -13.13
C GLU A 129 7.62 -12.19 -11.91
N ILE A 130 8.08 -11.78 -10.73
CA ILE A 130 7.25 -11.81 -9.52
C ILE A 130 6.12 -10.79 -9.63
N ARG A 131 6.35 -9.64 -10.26
CA ARG A 131 5.38 -8.58 -10.41
C ARG A 131 4.42 -8.78 -11.59
N SER A 132 4.87 -9.42 -12.64
CA SER A 132 4.12 -9.46 -13.91
C SER A 132 4.18 -10.81 -14.63
N GLY A 133 4.75 -11.84 -14.02
CA GLY A 133 4.80 -13.17 -14.60
C GLY A 133 3.45 -13.88 -14.55
N SER A 134 3.34 -14.99 -15.27
CA SER A 134 2.09 -15.74 -15.36
C SER A 134 1.61 -16.29 -14.02
N GLU A 135 2.53 -16.68 -13.13
CA GLU A 135 2.20 -17.21 -11.83
C GLU A 135 1.62 -16.17 -10.89
N SER A 136 1.96 -14.89 -11.08
CA SER A 136 1.48 -13.82 -10.21
C SER A 136 0.12 -13.26 -10.63
N LEU A 137 -0.36 -13.61 -11.83
CA LEU A 137 -1.65 -13.13 -12.31
C LEU A 137 -2.78 -13.52 -11.34
N GLY A 138 -3.61 -12.55 -10.98
CA GLY A 138 -4.72 -12.76 -10.05
C GLY A 138 -4.33 -12.79 -8.58
N THR A 139 -3.03 -12.69 -8.25
CA THR A 139 -2.57 -12.64 -6.86
C THR A 139 -2.31 -11.21 -6.42
N GLU A 140 -2.10 -11.00 -5.12
CA GLU A 140 -1.74 -9.69 -4.59
C GLU A 140 -0.40 -9.18 -5.11
N LEU A 141 0.47 -10.07 -5.60
CA LEU A 141 1.79 -9.68 -6.11
C LEU A 141 1.72 -9.09 -7.51
N GLU A 142 0.64 -9.33 -8.25
CA GLU A 142 0.47 -8.76 -9.59
C GLU A 142 0.48 -7.24 -9.51
N GLY A 143 1.46 -6.63 -10.18
CA GLY A 143 1.59 -5.16 -10.23
C GLY A 143 2.07 -4.52 -8.94
N ILE A 144 2.61 -5.28 -8.00
CA ILE A 144 3.14 -4.73 -6.74
C ILE A 144 4.20 -3.66 -7.03
N ASP A 145 4.21 -2.59 -6.24
CA ASP A 145 5.25 -1.57 -6.33
C ASP A 145 6.63 -2.18 -6.15
N ARG A 146 7.57 -1.81 -7.04
CA ARG A 146 8.90 -2.39 -7.03
C ARG A 146 9.66 -2.12 -5.72
N THR A 147 9.53 -0.93 -5.17
CA THR A 147 10.20 -0.57 -3.91
C THR A 147 9.71 -1.44 -2.77
N ILE A 148 8.41 -1.68 -2.69
CA ILE A 148 7.81 -2.55 -1.66
C ILE A 148 8.31 -3.98 -1.85
N LEU A 149 8.26 -4.48 -3.07
CA LEU A 149 8.73 -5.84 -3.38
C LEU A 149 10.20 -6.00 -2.98
N MET A 150 11.06 -5.07 -3.36
CA MET A 150 12.48 -5.14 -3.03
C MET A 150 12.75 -5.15 -1.52
N ARG A 151 11.97 -4.37 -0.76
CA ARG A 151 12.10 -4.38 0.71
C ARG A 151 11.71 -5.72 1.31
N ALA A 152 10.64 -6.32 0.82
CA ALA A 152 10.21 -7.65 1.28
C ALA A 152 11.24 -8.71 0.91
N LEU A 153 11.78 -8.67 -0.31
CA LEU A 153 12.81 -9.61 -0.75
C LEU A 153 14.09 -9.47 0.08
N LYS A 154 14.52 -8.25 0.40
CA LYS A 154 15.69 -8.03 1.25
C LYS A 154 15.47 -8.55 2.66
N LEU A 155 14.28 -8.43 3.20
CA LEU A 155 13.95 -9.01 4.50
C LEU A 155 14.11 -10.52 4.46
N LEU A 156 13.63 -11.17 3.40
CA LEU A 156 13.75 -12.62 3.23
C LEU A 156 15.21 -13.04 3.01
N GLU A 157 15.98 -12.24 2.28
CA GLU A 157 17.41 -12.50 2.10
C GLU A 157 18.14 -12.50 3.44
N ASN A 158 17.83 -11.50 4.28
CA ASN A 158 18.42 -11.40 5.62
C ASN A 158 18.04 -12.59 6.51
N LYS A 159 16.91 -13.23 6.24
CA LYS A 159 16.47 -14.44 6.95
C LYS A 159 16.98 -15.73 6.31
N GLY A 160 17.79 -15.64 5.26
CA GLY A 160 18.34 -16.79 4.59
C GLY A 160 17.37 -17.58 3.71
N LYS A 161 16.24 -16.94 3.31
CA LYS A 161 15.20 -17.62 2.52
C LYS A 161 15.41 -17.49 1.02
N LEU A 162 16.25 -16.56 0.60
CA LEU A 162 16.57 -16.34 -0.80
C LEU A 162 17.90 -15.61 -0.94
N ALA A 163 18.40 -15.54 -2.15
CA ALA A 163 19.55 -14.71 -2.50
C ALA A 163 19.17 -13.79 -3.65
N LEU A 164 19.51 -12.51 -3.52
CA LEU A 164 19.33 -11.53 -4.57
C LEU A 164 20.64 -11.38 -5.36
N PHE A 165 20.55 -11.23 -6.66
CA PHE A 165 21.72 -10.98 -7.50
C PHE A 165 21.35 -9.96 -8.58
N LYS A 166 22.35 -9.17 -8.98
CA LYS A 166 22.17 -8.11 -9.95
C LYS A 166 22.49 -8.63 -11.36
N GLY A 167 21.66 -8.19 -12.31
CA GLY A 167 21.97 -8.34 -13.73
C GLY A 167 22.61 -7.07 -14.28
N THR A 168 22.59 -6.93 -15.60
CA THR A 168 23.15 -5.78 -16.30
C THR A 168 22.26 -4.55 -16.21
N SER A 169 20.97 -4.72 -15.88
CA SER A 169 20.00 -3.65 -15.70
C SER A 169 19.05 -4.00 -14.55
N ALA A 170 18.20 -3.03 -14.16
CA ALA A 170 17.20 -3.25 -13.13
C ALA A 170 16.22 -4.38 -13.50
N ASP A 171 15.95 -4.54 -14.81
CA ASP A 171 15.03 -5.58 -15.29
C ASP A 171 15.62 -6.98 -15.17
N ASP A 172 16.95 -7.08 -15.04
CA ASP A 172 17.66 -8.35 -14.95
C ASP A 172 17.97 -8.76 -13.51
N GLU A 173 17.50 -7.99 -12.52
CA GLU A 173 17.70 -8.40 -11.13
C GLU A 173 16.98 -9.72 -10.86
N GLY A 174 17.70 -10.65 -10.24
CA GLY A 174 17.22 -12.00 -10.03
C GLY A 174 17.11 -12.37 -8.57
N VAL A 175 16.33 -13.42 -8.34
CA VAL A 175 16.09 -14.00 -7.02
C VAL A 175 16.22 -15.51 -7.14
N LYS A 176 17.01 -16.10 -6.26
CA LYS A 176 17.01 -17.55 -6.10
C LYS A 176 16.42 -17.86 -4.74
N PHE A 177 15.29 -18.59 -4.74
CA PHE A 177 14.66 -19.01 -3.51
C PHE A 177 15.33 -20.27 -2.97
N SER A 178 15.46 -20.33 -1.64
CA SER A 178 16.07 -21.48 -0.96
C SER A 178 15.24 -21.84 0.29
N VAL A 179 13.96 -21.89 0.10
CA VAL A 179 12.98 -22.17 1.16
C VAL A 179 12.83 -23.67 1.36
#